data_7fc939bb85f406d1af5379744fa00e70
#
_entry.id   7fc939bb85f406d1af5379744fa00e70
#
_cell.length_a   1.000
_cell.length_b   1.000
_cell.length_c   1.000
_cell.angle_alpha   90.00
_cell.angle_beta   90.00
_cell.angle_gamma   90.00
#
_symmetry.space_group_name_H-M   'P 1'
#
loop_
_entity.id
_entity.type
_entity.pdbx_description
1 polymer ?
#
loop_
_entity_poly.entity_id
_entity_poly.type
_entity_poly.pdbx_seq_one_letter_code
_entity_poly.pdbx_strand_id
1 'polypeptide(L)'
;LLMFFTKVRSIYTLPDWWVDRIFLFEYQSASGVWSELHLSVAIMAVCLIATAILIRRTNIGRQLYAFGDNPEGARRAGVNIALMQAIAFGWCGMMAGIGGLMQVNIAKEVVPNALYGRELDVLAAVVLGGARLGGGRGTVIGCVLGVFFVAITQNGLNLLGVSPFAFQMIIGATILIAISTSNVKIDMSSLLKRPQKKLKRGSNNDAT
;
A
#
# COMPACT_ATOMS: atom_id res chain seq x y z
N LEU A 1 16.23 14.71 -11.81
CA LEU A 1 17.66 14.56 -12.13
C LEU A 1 17.84 13.56 -13.28
N LEU A 2 17.32 12.32 -13.18
CA LEU A 2 17.46 11.28 -14.20
C LEU A 2 16.90 11.71 -15.57
N MET A 3 15.74 12.39 -15.60
CA MET A 3 15.15 12.94 -16.82
C MET A 3 16.04 13.99 -17.50
N PHE A 4 16.79 14.76 -16.74
CA PHE A 4 17.71 15.77 -17.27
C PHE A 4 18.90 15.11 -17.96
N PHE A 5 19.46 14.05 -17.37
CA PHE A 5 20.60 13.33 -17.95
C PHE A 5 20.23 12.51 -19.18
N THR A 6 19.06 11.88 -19.20
CA THR A 6 18.62 11.01 -20.30
C THR A 6 17.89 11.77 -21.41
N LYS A 7 17.69 13.11 -21.28
CA LYS A 7 16.87 13.92 -22.21
C LYS A 7 15.50 13.28 -22.50
N VAL A 8 14.90 12.62 -21.49
CA VAL A 8 13.61 11.89 -21.62
C VAL A 8 13.64 10.77 -22.68
N ARG A 9 14.81 10.29 -23.07
CA ARG A 9 14.94 9.24 -24.09
C ARG A 9 14.88 7.86 -23.45
N SER A 10 14.07 6.97 -24.00
CA SER A 10 14.05 5.57 -23.61
C SER A 10 15.37 4.89 -24.00
N ILE A 11 15.92 4.10 -23.10
CA ILE A 11 17.16 3.37 -23.32
C ILE A 11 16.77 1.91 -23.64
N TYR A 12 17.04 1.49 -24.87
CA TYR A 12 16.74 0.14 -25.37
C TYR A 12 17.97 -0.78 -25.37
N THR A 13 19.18 -0.21 -25.21
CA THR A 13 20.44 -0.98 -25.21
C THR A 13 20.69 -1.58 -23.84
N LEU A 14 19.94 -2.62 -23.50
CA LEU A 14 20.20 -3.45 -22.32
C LEU A 14 21.12 -4.61 -22.71
N PRO A 15 22.03 -5.05 -21.83
CA PRO A 15 22.86 -6.23 -22.08
C PRO A 15 22.01 -7.48 -22.32
N ASP A 16 22.42 -8.33 -23.26
CA ASP A 16 21.67 -9.54 -23.65
C ASP A 16 21.37 -10.46 -22.46
N TRP A 17 22.33 -10.60 -21.53
CA TRP A 17 22.16 -11.41 -20.31
C TRP A 17 21.06 -10.91 -19.36
N TRP A 18 20.64 -9.63 -19.48
CA TRP A 18 19.54 -9.05 -18.71
C TRP A 18 18.20 -9.20 -19.42
N VAL A 19 18.24 -9.25 -20.74
CA VAL A 19 17.06 -9.36 -21.61
C VAL A 19 16.60 -10.82 -21.73
N ASP A 20 17.52 -11.79 -21.54
CA ASP A 20 17.20 -13.21 -21.54
C ASP A 20 16.18 -13.52 -20.45
N ARG A 21 15.07 -14.12 -20.87
CA ARG A 21 14.01 -14.52 -19.94
C ARG A 21 14.49 -15.73 -19.15
N ILE A 22 14.79 -15.52 -17.87
CA ILE A 22 15.07 -16.62 -16.95
C ILE A 22 13.74 -17.22 -16.52
N PHE A 23 13.39 -18.38 -17.08
CA PHE A 23 12.24 -19.16 -16.68
C PHE A 23 12.62 -20.07 -15.51
N LEU A 24 11.81 -20.08 -14.46
CA LEU A 24 11.98 -20.99 -13.32
C LEU A 24 11.38 -22.37 -13.61
N PHE A 25 10.26 -22.39 -14.33
CA PHE A 25 9.56 -23.60 -14.73
C PHE A 25 8.92 -23.40 -16.10
N GLU A 26 9.20 -24.32 -17.01
CA GLU A 26 8.55 -24.43 -18.29
C GLU A 26 7.61 -25.64 -18.22
N TYR A 27 6.30 -25.40 -18.18
CA TYR A 27 5.30 -26.45 -18.16
C TYR A 27 4.46 -26.38 -19.43
N GLN A 28 4.55 -27.43 -20.21
CA GLN A 28 3.69 -27.61 -21.39
C GLN A 28 2.38 -28.23 -20.92
N SER A 29 1.30 -27.45 -20.99
CA SER A 29 -0.04 -27.97 -20.72
C SER A 29 -0.44 -28.98 -21.83
N ALA A 30 -1.26 -29.97 -21.48
CA ALA A 30 -1.81 -30.95 -22.42
C ALA A 30 -2.59 -30.31 -23.59
N SER A 31 -2.94 -29.04 -23.51
CA SER A 31 -3.57 -28.23 -24.57
C SER A 31 -2.58 -27.50 -25.50
N GLY A 32 -1.27 -27.75 -25.38
CA GLY A 32 -0.25 -27.11 -26.24
C GLY A 32 0.09 -25.66 -25.88
N VAL A 33 -0.45 -25.13 -24.78
CA VAL A 33 -0.15 -23.78 -24.32
C VAL A 33 1.06 -23.82 -23.38
N TRP A 34 2.10 -23.06 -23.71
CA TRP A 34 3.28 -22.91 -22.88
C TRP A 34 2.96 -21.96 -21.72
N SER A 35 3.02 -22.46 -20.50
CA SER A 35 2.91 -21.65 -19.29
C SER A 35 4.31 -21.40 -18.74
N GLU A 36 4.79 -20.18 -18.95
CA GLU A 36 6.12 -19.74 -18.51
C GLU A 36 6.00 -18.98 -17.20
N LEU A 37 6.58 -19.52 -16.13
CA LEU A 37 6.63 -18.82 -14.86
C LEU A 37 7.87 -17.92 -14.83
N HIS A 38 7.66 -16.62 -14.99
CA HIS A 38 8.73 -15.62 -14.97
C HIS A 38 9.38 -15.55 -13.58
N LEU A 39 10.70 -15.43 -13.53
CA LEU A 39 11.46 -15.20 -12.30
C LEU A 39 10.91 -14.04 -11.48
N SER A 40 10.35 -13.01 -12.13
CA SER A 40 9.72 -11.85 -11.49
C SER A 40 8.59 -12.23 -10.54
N VAL A 41 7.78 -13.25 -10.87
CA VAL A 41 6.68 -13.72 -10.00
C VAL A 41 7.22 -14.36 -8.73
N ALA A 42 8.30 -15.15 -8.85
CA ALA A 42 8.93 -15.77 -7.68
C ALA A 42 9.55 -14.73 -6.76
N ILE A 43 10.26 -13.75 -7.31
CA ILE A 43 10.84 -12.65 -6.52
C ILE A 43 9.73 -11.86 -5.83
N MET A 44 8.63 -11.54 -6.53
CA MET A 44 7.47 -10.89 -5.93
C MET A 44 6.90 -11.72 -4.75
N ALA A 45 6.75 -13.03 -4.93
CA ALA A 45 6.25 -13.91 -3.87
C ALA A 45 7.20 -13.92 -2.66
N VAL A 46 8.51 -13.99 -2.88
CA VAL A 46 9.53 -13.93 -1.83
C VAL A 46 9.45 -12.59 -1.09
N CYS A 47 9.34 -11.46 -1.79
CA CYS A 47 9.19 -10.14 -1.20
C CYS A 47 7.91 -10.01 -0.36
N LEU A 48 6.79 -10.56 -0.83
CA LEU A 48 5.53 -10.59 -0.09
C LEU A 48 5.65 -11.42 1.18
N ILE A 49 6.24 -12.63 1.09
CA ILE A 49 6.46 -13.50 2.24
C ILE A 49 7.40 -12.83 3.25
N ALA A 50 8.51 -12.25 2.80
CA ALA A 50 9.46 -11.54 3.64
C ALA A 50 8.79 -10.37 4.38
N THR A 51 7.98 -9.57 3.68
CA THR A 51 7.22 -8.47 4.28
C THR A 51 6.17 -8.98 5.27
N ALA A 52 5.47 -10.06 4.95
CA ALA A 52 4.49 -10.68 5.85
C ALA A 52 5.15 -11.20 7.13
N ILE A 53 6.32 -11.82 7.03
CA ILE A 53 7.10 -12.29 8.17
C ILE A 53 7.59 -11.11 9.01
N LEU A 54 8.17 -10.08 8.37
CA LEU A 54 8.64 -8.87 9.02
C LEU A 54 7.52 -8.23 9.86
N ILE A 55 6.36 -8.04 9.26
CA ILE A 55 5.25 -7.34 9.91
C ILE A 55 4.57 -8.21 10.97
N ARG A 56 4.33 -9.51 10.69
CA ARG A 56 3.52 -10.37 11.58
C ARG A 56 4.32 -11.09 12.66
N ARG A 57 5.58 -11.44 12.39
CA ARG A 57 6.38 -12.32 13.23
C ARG A 57 7.48 -11.62 14.01
N THR A 58 7.87 -10.39 13.65
CA THR A 58 8.97 -9.69 14.32
C THR A 58 8.48 -8.65 15.34
N ASN A 59 9.36 -8.32 16.29
CA ASN A 59 9.14 -7.25 17.25
C ASN A 59 9.06 -5.88 16.55
N ILE A 60 9.80 -5.72 15.44
CA ILE A 60 9.81 -4.51 14.62
C ILE A 60 8.41 -4.26 14.07
N GLY A 61 7.75 -5.28 13.52
CA GLY A 61 6.39 -5.14 13.01
C GLY A 61 5.41 -4.70 14.09
N ARG A 62 5.48 -5.26 15.31
CA ARG A 62 4.62 -4.85 16.43
C ARG A 62 4.86 -3.39 16.82
N GLN A 63 6.12 -2.98 16.88
CA GLN A 63 6.49 -1.59 17.19
C GLN A 63 6.04 -0.63 16.09
N LEU A 64 6.10 -1.04 14.81
CA LEU A 64 5.60 -0.25 13.68
C LEU A 64 4.08 -0.03 13.77
N TYR A 65 3.32 -1.06 14.11
CA TYR A 65 1.86 -0.92 14.34
C TYR A 65 1.55 0.00 15.52
N ALA A 66 2.26 -0.16 16.64
CA ALA A 66 2.08 0.68 17.82
C ALA A 66 2.42 2.14 17.53
N PHE A 67 3.53 2.39 16.82
CA PHE A 67 3.93 3.71 16.35
C PHE A 67 2.89 4.34 15.41
N GLY A 68 2.34 3.55 14.47
CA GLY A 68 1.35 4.03 13.52
C GLY A 68 -0.01 4.34 14.18
N ASP A 69 -0.41 3.63 15.24
CA ASP A 69 -1.68 3.86 15.94
C ASP A 69 -1.60 5.05 16.91
N ASN A 70 -0.53 5.13 17.70
CA ASN A 70 -0.31 6.23 18.64
C ASN A 70 1.21 6.50 18.84
N PRO A 71 1.79 7.47 18.12
CA PRO A 71 3.21 7.79 18.23
C PRO A 71 3.66 8.21 19.64
N GLU A 72 2.83 8.97 20.33
CA GLU A 72 3.09 9.43 21.70
C GLU A 72 3.10 8.27 22.69
N GLY A 73 2.11 7.38 22.59
CA GLY A 73 2.04 6.17 23.41
C GLY A 73 3.23 5.24 23.17
N ALA A 74 3.61 5.04 21.93
CA ALA A 74 4.76 4.24 21.54
C ALA A 74 6.06 4.82 22.12
N ARG A 75 6.23 6.15 22.06
CA ARG A 75 7.40 6.84 22.63
C ARG A 75 7.49 6.64 24.14
N ARG A 76 6.36 6.76 24.86
CA ARG A 76 6.29 6.53 26.30
C ARG A 76 6.59 5.08 26.69
N ALA A 77 6.27 4.14 25.80
CA ALA A 77 6.63 2.72 25.94
C ALA A 77 8.07 2.38 25.57
N GLY A 78 8.92 3.40 25.28
CA GLY A 78 10.34 3.21 24.98
C GLY A 78 10.65 2.86 23.53
N VAL A 79 9.69 2.97 22.60
CA VAL A 79 9.93 2.72 21.17
C VAL A 79 10.72 3.91 20.59
N ASN A 80 11.83 3.61 19.92
CA ASN A 80 12.61 4.61 19.21
C ASN A 80 11.94 4.94 17.87
N ILE A 81 11.23 6.08 17.83
CA ILE A 81 10.46 6.52 16.67
C ILE A 81 11.35 6.72 15.44
N ALA A 82 12.52 7.34 15.60
CA ALA A 82 13.45 7.60 14.49
C ALA A 82 13.92 6.29 13.84
N LEU A 83 14.22 5.28 14.65
CA LEU A 83 14.61 3.96 14.17
C LEU A 83 13.46 3.28 13.42
N MET A 84 12.22 3.37 13.94
CA MET A 84 11.05 2.78 13.29
C MET A 84 10.75 3.44 11.93
N GLN A 85 10.88 4.76 11.85
CA GLN A 85 10.77 5.49 10.59
C GLN A 85 11.86 5.07 9.60
N ALA A 86 13.13 5.03 10.04
CA ALA A 86 14.23 4.61 9.18
C ALA A 86 14.04 3.20 8.62
N ILE A 87 13.58 2.24 9.45
CA ILE A 87 13.28 0.88 9.01
C ILE A 87 12.12 0.85 8.02
N ALA A 88 11.02 1.58 8.29
CA ALA A 88 9.86 1.61 7.42
C ALA A 88 10.20 2.18 6.05
N PHE A 89 10.85 3.34 6.00
CA PHE A 89 11.25 3.98 4.74
C PHE A 89 12.34 3.18 4.02
N GLY A 90 13.32 2.64 4.75
CA GLY A 90 14.36 1.78 4.19
C GLY A 90 13.81 0.51 3.56
N TRP A 91 12.86 -0.16 4.22
CA TRP A 91 12.19 -1.33 3.69
C TRP A 91 11.36 -0.99 2.44
N CYS A 92 10.59 0.11 2.50
CA CYS A 92 9.81 0.59 1.36
C CYS A 92 10.71 0.92 0.17
N GLY A 93 11.82 1.63 0.39
CA GLY A 93 12.79 1.95 -0.66
C GLY A 93 13.44 0.73 -1.28
N MET A 94 13.80 -0.27 -0.46
CA MET A 94 14.33 -1.55 -0.94
C MET A 94 13.33 -2.30 -1.83
N MET A 95 12.07 -2.40 -1.40
CA MET A 95 11.00 -3.03 -2.18
C MET A 95 10.71 -2.27 -3.48
N ALA A 96 10.72 -0.94 -3.43
CA ALA A 96 10.56 -0.10 -4.63
C ALA A 96 11.71 -0.30 -5.62
N GLY A 97 12.95 -0.40 -5.13
CA GLY A 97 14.12 -0.71 -5.97
C GLY A 97 14.00 -2.06 -6.68
N ILE A 98 13.62 -3.11 -5.94
CA ILE A 98 13.37 -4.43 -6.52
C ILE A 98 12.24 -4.36 -7.57
N GLY A 99 11.14 -3.67 -7.26
CA GLY A 99 10.03 -3.48 -8.19
C GLY A 99 10.45 -2.75 -9.47
N GLY A 100 11.28 -1.72 -9.34
CA GLY A 100 11.84 -0.99 -10.49
C GLY A 100 12.71 -1.88 -11.38
N LEU A 101 13.59 -2.70 -10.80
CA LEU A 101 14.40 -3.66 -11.56
C LEU A 101 13.53 -4.67 -12.31
N MET A 102 12.46 -5.17 -11.68
CA MET A 102 11.51 -6.07 -12.32
C MET A 102 10.75 -5.41 -13.45
N GLN A 103 10.35 -4.15 -13.28
CA GLN A 103 9.68 -3.38 -14.33
C GLN A 103 10.56 -3.27 -15.58
N VAL A 104 11.85 -2.98 -15.41
CA VAL A 104 12.84 -2.92 -16.52
C VAL A 104 12.99 -4.28 -17.19
N ASN A 105 13.05 -5.36 -16.41
CA ASN A 105 13.17 -6.72 -16.96
C ASN A 105 11.94 -7.14 -17.79
N ILE A 106 10.73 -6.77 -17.35
CA ILE A 106 9.48 -7.08 -18.06
C ILE A 106 9.31 -6.19 -19.29
N ALA A 107 9.54 -4.88 -19.15
CA ALA A 107 9.38 -3.92 -20.24
C ALA A 107 10.49 -4.01 -21.30
N LYS A 108 11.67 -4.58 -20.94
CA LYS A 108 12.88 -4.63 -21.77
C LYS A 108 13.40 -3.27 -22.22
N GLU A 109 12.97 -2.22 -21.54
CA GLU A 109 13.36 -0.83 -21.79
C GLU A 109 13.38 -0.04 -20.48
N VAL A 110 14.22 0.97 -20.43
CA VAL A 110 14.24 1.94 -19.32
C VAL A 110 13.59 3.22 -19.78
N VAL A 111 12.35 3.44 -19.34
CA VAL A 111 11.61 4.68 -19.58
C VAL A 111 11.63 5.52 -18.30
N PRO A 112 12.30 6.67 -18.28
CA PRO A 112 12.44 7.49 -17.05
C PRO A 112 11.12 7.95 -16.44
N ASN A 113 10.03 7.94 -17.21
CA ASN A 113 8.70 8.42 -16.84
C ASN A 113 7.64 7.33 -16.75
N ALA A 114 8.02 6.04 -16.82
CA ALA A 114 7.06 4.91 -16.90
C ALA A 114 6.12 4.78 -15.70
N LEU A 115 6.57 5.20 -14.51
CA LEU A 115 5.83 5.07 -13.25
C LEU A 115 5.24 6.38 -12.75
N TYR A 116 5.34 7.46 -13.54
CA TYR A 116 4.78 8.76 -13.15
C TYR A 116 3.24 8.68 -13.06
N GLY A 117 2.69 9.14 -11.92
CA GLY A 117 1.25 9.09 -11.66
C GLY A 117 0.72 7.74 -11.13
N ARG A 118 1.58 6.69 -11.06
CA ARG A 118 1.20 5.38 -10.51
C ARG A 118 1.15 5.34 -8.99
N GLU A 119 1.68 6.35 -8.32
CA GLU A 119 1.66 6.48 -6.86
C GLU A 119 0.24 6.50 -6.30
N LEU A 120 -0.71 7.11 -7.02
CA LEU A 120 -2.12 7.15 -6.62
C LEU A 120 -2.79 5.77 -6.74
N ASP A 121 -2.44 5.00 -7.75
CA ASP A 121 -2.94 3.64 -7.94
C ASP A 121 -2.52 2.74 -6.78
N VAL A 122 -1.25 2.86 -6.34
CA VAL A 122 -0.71 2.11 -5.20
C VAL A 122 -1.41 2.53 -3.90
N LEU A 123 -1.61 3.83 -3.68
CA LEU A 123 -2.34 4.32 -2.50
C LEU A 123 -3.77 3.79 -2.48
N ALA A 124 -4.46 3.84 -3.62
CA ALA A 124 -5.82 3.29 -3.75
C ALA A 124 -5.86 1.81 -3.41
N ALA A 125 -4.94 1.02 -3.98
CA ALA A 125 -4.86 -0.41 -3.72
C ALA A 125 -4.67 -0.72 -2.22
N VAL A 126 -3.78 0.01 -1.55
CA VAL A 126 -3.49 -0.17 -0.12
C VAL A 126 -4.69 0.21 0.75
N VAL A 127 -5.38 1.33 0.42
CA VAL A 127 -6.56 1.79 1.16
C VAL A 127 -7.75 0.86 0.95
N LEU A 128 -8.02 0.44 -0.30
CA LEU A 128 -9.02 -0.57 -0.63
C LEU A 128 -8.73 -1.91 0.06
N GLY A 129 -7.45 -2.25 0.21
CA GLY A 129 -6.98 -3.41 0.98
C GLY A 129 -7.21 -3.30 2.49
N GLY A 130 -7.81 -2.20 2.96
CA GLY A 130 -8.16 -1.98 4.37
C GLY A 130 -7.02 -1.44 5.23
N ALA A 131 -5.96 -0.92 4.64
CA ALA A 131 -4.92 -0.21 5.37
C ALA A 131 -5.37 1.22 5.71
N ARG A 132 -5.09 1.65 6.94
CA ARG A 132 -5.43 2.98 7.41
C ARG A 132 -4.36 3.98 7.01
N LEU A 133 -4.74 5.07 6.34
CA LEU A 133 -3.79 6.14 5.97
C LEU A 133 -3.11 6.80 7.17
N GLY A 134 -3.80 6.86 8.32
CA GLY A 134 -3.22 7.35 9.58
C GLY A 134 -2.27 6.36 10.25
N GLY A 135 -2.06 5.15 9.71
CA GLY A 135 -1.22 4.12 10.29
C GLY A 135 -1.93 3.20 11.30
N GLY A 136 -1.18 2.30 11.92
CA GLY A 136 -1.62 1.40 12.99
C GLY A 136 -2.47 0.21 12.55
N ARG A 137 -3.05 0.22 11.36
CA ARG A 137 -3.90 -0.88 10.86
C ARG A 137 -3.65 -1.16 9.39
N GLY A 138 -3.65 -2.44 9.04
CA GLY A 138 -3.49 -2.94 7.70
C GLY A 138 -3.03 -4.40 7.72
N THR A 139 -3.25 -5.11 6.63
CA THR A 139 -2.77 -6.48 6.49
C THR A 139 -2.14 -6.67 5.11
N VAL A 140 -1.07 -7.45 5.04
CA VAL A 140 -0.40 -7.76 3.76
C VAL A 140 -1.38 -8.42 2.78
N ILE A 141 -2.20 -9.35 3.27
CA ILE A 141 -3.21 -10.03 2.43
C ILE A 141 -4.23 -9.03 1.89
N GLY A 142 -4.70 -8.10 2.73
CA GLY A 142 -5.61 -7.03 2.30
C GLY A 142 -4.98 -6.18 1.20
N CYS A 143 -3.73 -5.75 1.36
CA CYS A 143 -3.02 -4.99 0.33
C CYS A 143 -2.90 -5.77 -0.99
N VAL A 144 -2.59 -7.07 -0.94
CA VAL A 144 -2.52 -7.93 -2.14
C VAL A 144 -3.88 -7.98 -2.84
N LEU A 145 -4.97 -8.20 -2.10
CA LEU A 145 -6.32 -8.19 -2.66
C LEU A 145 -6.68 -6.83 -3.26
N GLY A 146 -6.29 -5.74 -2.61
CA GLY A 146 -6.47 -4.38 -3.13
C GLY A 146 -5.74 -4.15 -4.46
N VAL A 147 -4.49 -4.62 -4.57
CA VAL A 147 -3.72 -4.56 -5.83
C VAL A 147 -4.40 -5.36 -6.93
N PHE A 148 -4.85 -6.59 -6.64
CA PHE A 148 -5.61 -7.39 -7.61
C PHE A 148 -6.89 -6.69 -8.06
N PHE A 149 -7.64 -6.11 -7.14
CA PHE A 149 -8.86 -5.38 -7.45
C PHE A 149 -8.59 -4.20 -8.39
N VAL A 150 -7.58 -3.37 -8.08
CA VAL A 150 -7.19 -2.23 -8.92
C VAL A 150 -6.72 -2.71 -10.29
N ALA A 151 -5.90 -3.77 -10.36
CA ALA A 151 -5.40 -4.32 -11.61
C ALA A 151 -6.52 -4.88 -12.51
N ILE A 152 -7.48 -5.61 -11.93
CA ILE A 152 -8.64 -6.14 -12.67
C ILE A 152 -9.51 -5.00 -13.18
N THR A 153 -9.77 -3.99 -12.34
CA THR A 153 -10.56 -2.81 -12.72
C THR A 153 -9.88 -2.05 -13.86
N GLN A 154 -8.55 -1.85 -13.77
CA GLN A 154 -7.77 -1.17 -14.80
C GLN A 154 -7.82 -1.91 -16.13
N ASN A 155 -7.62 -3.23 -16.11
CA ASN A 155 -7.73 -4.07 -17.30
C ASN A 155 -9.14 -4.07 -17.89
N GLY A 156 -10.18 -4.18 -17.05
CA GLY A 156 -11.56 -4.16 -17.48
C GLY A 156 -11.93 -2.85 -18.17
N LEU A 157 -11.57 -1.71 -17.59
CA LEU A 157 -11.81 -0.39 -18.17
C LEU A 157 -11.04 -0.18 -19.48
N ASN A 158 -9.82 -0.70 -19.56
CA ASN A 158 -9.01 -0.63 -20.78
C ASN A 158 -9.66 -1.44 -21.93
N LEU A 159 -10.20 -2.63 -21.64
CA LEU A 159 -10.94 -3.45 -22.62
C LEU A 159 -12.23 -2.77 -23.09
N LEU A 160 -12.88 -1.97 -22.23
CA LEU A 160 -14.04 -1.17 -22.58
C LEU A 160 -13.70 0.10 -23.36
N GLY A 161 -12.44 0.37 -23.63
CA GLY A 161 -11.97 1.56 -24.35
C GLY A 161 -12.12 2.87 -23.54
N VAL A 162 -12.24 2.77 -22.21
CA VAL A 162 -12.34 3.93 -21.34
C VAL A 162 -10.99 4.63 -21.24
N SER A 163 -10.98 5.97 -21.35
CA SER A 163 -9.75 6.73 -21.32
C SER A 163 -9.02 6.58 -19.97
N PRO A 164 -7.66 6.59 -19.95
CA PRO A 164 -6.87 6.52 -18.72
C PRO A 164 -7.20 7.64 -17.72
N PHE A 165 -7.64 8.80 -18.19
CA PHE A 165 -8.06 9.91 -17.33
C PHE A 165 -9.31 9.61 -16.53
N ALA A 166 -10.30 8.94 -17.14
CA ALA A 166 -11.51 8.52 -16.44
C ALA A 166 -11.19 7.51 -15.32
N PHE A 167 -10.23 6.62 -15.57
CA PHE A 167 -9.74 5.69 -14.55
C PHE A 167 -9.12 6.42 -13.34
N GLN A 168 -8.29 7.43 -13.57
CA GLN A 168 -7.72 8.24 -12.48
C GLN A 168 -8.80 8.97 -11.67
N MET A 169 -9.87 9.45 -12.32
CA MET A 169 -11.01 10.05 -11.62
C MET A 169 -11.75 9.02 -10.74
N ILE A 170 -11.96 7.81 -11.24
CA ILE A 170 -12.60 6.72 -10.46
C ILE A 170 -11.74 6.36 -9.24
N ILE A 171 -10.43 6.21 -9.42
CA ILE A 171 -9.51 5.94 -8.32
C ILE A 171 -9.53 7.07 -7.29
N GLY A 172 -9.44 8.34 -7.72
CA GLY A 172 -9.50 9.48 -6.84
C GLY A 172 -10.80 9.52 -6.03
N ALA A 173 -11.94 9.28 -6.68
CA ALA A 173 -13.23 9.19 -6.00
C ALA A 173 -13.28 8.03 -4.98
N THR A 174 -12.74 6.87 -5.35
CA THR A 174 -12.69 5.70 -4.45
C THR A 174 -11.85 5.97 -3.21
N ILE A 175 -10.70 6.64 -3.36
CA ILE A 175 -9.85 7.06 -2.23
C ILE A 175 -10.62 8.02 -1.33
N LEU A 176 -11.31 9.03 -1.88
CA LEU A 176 -12.08 10.00 -1.11
C LEU A 176 -13.19 9.31 -0.29
N ILE A 177 -13.91 8.38 -0.89
CA ILE A 177 -14.94 7.60 -0.20
C ILE A 177 -14.33 6.75 0.91
N ALA A 178 -13.22 6.07 0.64
CA ALA A 178 -12.54 5.22 1.62
C ALA A 178 -12.01 6.04 2.82
N ILE A 179 -11.43 7.22 2.58
CA ILE A 179 -10.97 8.12 3.64
C ILE A 179 -12.14 8.67 4.44
N SER A 180 -13.21 9.09 3.76
CA SER A 180 -14.42 9.60 4.41
C SER A 180 -15.02 8.57 5.35
N THR A 181 -15.15 7.32 4.88
CA THR A 181 -15.69 6.21 5.69
C THR A 181 -14.75 5.83 6.83
N SER A 182 -13.44 5.91 6.64
CA SER A 182 -12.45 5.61 7.69
C SER A 182 -12.44 6.65 8.82
N ASN A 183 -12.75 7.92 8.53
CA ASN A 183 -12.74 9.02 9.49
C ASN A 183 -14.10 9.24 10.17
N VAL A 184 -15.18 8.74 9.60
CA VAL A 184 -16.50 8.76 10.24
C VAL A 184 -16.50 7.68 11.33
N LYS A 185 -15.85 7.95 12.46
CA LYS A 185 -16.33 7.42 13.74
C LYS A 185 -17.67 8.11 13.97
N ILE A 186 -18.74 7.45 13.59
CA ILE A 186 -20.05 7.80 14.11
C ILE A 186 -19.94 7.56 15.61
N ASP A 187 -19.71 8.60 16.37
CA ASP A 187 -19.74 8.58 17.82
C ASP A 187 -21.19 8.40 18.25
N MET A 188 -21.69 7.18 18.01
CA MET A 188 -23.03 6.75 18.41
C MET A 188 -23.17 6.82 19.92
N SER A 189 -22.06 6.91 20.66
CA SER A 189 -22.04 7.07 22.12
C SER A 189 -22.46 8.49 22.54
N SER A 190 -22.22 9.49 21.69
CA SER A 190 -22.66 10.86 21.95
C SER A 190 -24.17 11.06 21.76
N LEU A 191 -24.77 10.29 20.86
CA LEU A 191 -26.22 10.30 20.62
C LEU A 191 -27.00 9.52 21.71
N LEU A 192 -26.36 8.58 22.39
CA LEU A 192 -26.97 7.82 23.50
C LEU A 192 -26.72 8.42 24.88
N LYS A 193 -25.87 9.42 25.01
CA LYS A 193 -25.81 10.21 26.27
C LYS A 193 -27.04 11.03 26.41
N ARG A 194 -28.10 10.43 26.97
CA ARG A 194 -29.19 11.19 27.60
C ARG A 194 -28.59 12.28 28.51
N PRO A 195 -29.06 13.53 28.43
CA PRO A 195 -28.59 14.58 29.35
C PRO A 195 -28.91 14.12 30.77
N GLN A 196 -27.90 13.79 31.52
CA GLN A 196 -28.08 13.60 32.97
C GLN A 196 -28.53 14.93 33.54
N LYS A 197 -29.83 14.99 33.84
CA LYS A 197 -30.50 16.08 34.58
C LYS A 197 -29.67 16.30 35.85
N LYS A 198 -28.94 17.42 35.91
CA LYS A 198 -28.31 17.88 37.15
C LYS A 198 -29.38 17.99 38.20
N LEU A 199 -29.51 16.98 39.05
CA LEU A 199 -30.23 17.09 40.30
C LEU A 199 -29.48 18.16 41.11
N LYS A 200 -30.09 19.35 41.17
CA LYS A 200 -29.76 20.40 42.12
C LYS A 200 -29.76 19.79 43.50
N ARG A 201 -28.60 19.56 44.06
CA ARG A 201 -28.42 19.38 45.50
C ARG A 201 -28.68 20.73 46.12
N GLY A 202 -29.96 20.92 46.47
CA GLY A 202 -30.39 22.08 47.26
C GLY A 202 -29.63 22.10 48.59
N SER A 203 -29.03 23.20 48.81
CA SER A 203 -28.55 23.73 50.06
C SER A 203 -29.54 23.47 51.19
N ASN A 204 -29.09 22.84 52.26
CA ASN A 204 -29.55 23.09 53.59
C ASN A 204 -28.35 23.50 54.42
N ASN A 205 -28.10 24.76 54.45
CA ASN A 205 -27.41 25.41 55.53
C ASN A 205 -28.38 26.50 56.03
N ASP A 206 -29.24 26.09 56.97
CA ASP A 206 -29.82 27.00 57.94
C ASP A 206 -30.04 26.21 59.20
N ALA A 207 -29.45 26.71 60.24
CA ALA A 207 -29.75 26.53 61.66
C ALA A 207 -28.55 26.13 62.53
N THR A 208 -28.21 27.20 63.22
CA THR A 208 -27.63 27.40 64.59
C THR A 208 -26.13 27.24 64.70
#